data_f961555b9222a957cfa7a1a508e22eda
#
_entry.id   f961555b9222a957cfa7a1a508e22eda
#
_cell.length_a   1.000
_cell.length_b   1.000
_cell.length_c   1.000
_cell.angle_alpha   90.00
_cell.angle_beta   90.00
_cell.angle_gamma   90.00
#
_symmetry.space_group_name_H-M   'P 1'
#
loop_
_entity.id
_entity.type
_entity.pdbx_description
1 polymer ?
#
loop_
_entity_poly.entity_id
_entity_poly.type
_entity_poly.pdbx_seq_one_letter_code
_entity_poly.pdbx_strand_id
1 'polypeptide(L)'
;IETIRGAWPDWWTDGFGSGAREAAISRVTHSDIIANQAGLSFAKMLGAQLPTDINDRIQDINKALLFYDEHTFGHSESVRNAYGLETWEQRSLKQSYAWEAYRHSGLLGEATMGILQSFVPKSDVPSIAVFNTLNWSYSGIAKAYVDHQILPKDKAFEIVDTAGNVIPAQAGESRSDGTYWNFYVKDVPALGYAQYYIKVKDAPRPEIQGATELKETHVENPWYAIDFNTRKGTIRKLYDKDLNLSLIHI
;
A
#
# COMPACT_ATOMS: atom_id res chain seq x y z
N ILE A 1 -38.38 21.61 -2.26
CA ILE A 1 -37.32 20.88 -1.47
C ILE A 1 -36.11 21.81 -1.41
N GLU A 2 -35.71 22.20 -0.23
CA GLU A 2 -34.53 23.02 -0.01
C GLU A 2 -33.28 22.21 -0.36
N THR A 3 -32.39 22.77 -1.16
CA THR A 3 -31.11 22.16 -1.51
C THR A 3 -30.06 22.67 -0.53
N ILE A 4 -29.58 21.81 0.37
CA ILE A 4 -28.52 22.13 1.33
C ILE A 4 -27.20 21.60 0.80
N ARG A 5 -26.18 22.46 0.74
CA ARG A 5 -24.80 22.09 0.39
C ARG A 5 -23.94 22.19 1.64
N GLY A 6 -23.22 21.13 1.95
CA GLY A 6 -22.31 21.09 3.11
C GLY A 6 -21.71 19.71 3.31
N ALA A 7 -20.78 19.61 4.23
CA ALA A 7 -20.31 18.32 4.75
C ALA A 7 -21.40 17.77 5.69
N TRP A 8 -21.73 16.50 5.51
CA TRP A 8 -22.72 15.77 6.31
C TRP A 8 -22.02 14.62 7.06
N PRO A 9 -21.11 14.92 8.00
CA PRO A 9 -20.47 13.88 8.78
C PRO A 9 -21.51 13.24 9.70
N ASP A 10 -21.49 11.92 9.77
CA ASP A 10 -22.16 11.21 10.84
C ASP A 10 -21.39 11.41 12.13
N TRP A 11 -22.05 11.81 13.21
CA TRP A 11 -21.39 12.03 14.49
C TRP A 11 -20.78 10.75 15.09
N TRP A 12 -21.23 9.57 14.70
CA TRP A 12 -20.59 8.30 15.04
C TRP A 12 -19.17 8.15 14.46
N THR A 13 -18.88 8.82 13.37
CA THR A 13 -17.56 8.74 12.72
C THR A 13 -16.46 9.49 13.49
N ASP A 14 -16.79 10.21 14.54
CA ASP A 14 -15.82 10.90 15.40
C ASP A 14 -14.78 9.95 16.00
N GLY A 15 -15.14 8.69 16.26
CA GLY A 15 -14.25 7.67 16.77
C GLY A 15 -13.00 7.48 15.92
N PHE A 16 -13.11 7.53 14.60
CA PHE A 16 -11.98 7.37 13.68
C PHE A 16 -10.94 8.49 13.82
N GLY A 17 -11.33 9.70 14.20
CA GLY A 17 -10.40 10.79 14.46
C GLY A 17 -9.43 10.50 15.61
N SER A 18 -9.86 9.72 16.61
CA SER A 18 -9.03 9.31 17.74
C SER A 18 -8.00 8.23 17.40
N GLY A 19 -8.20 7.47 16.33
CA GLY A 19 -7.37 6.34 15.90
C GLY A 19 -7.05 6.39 14.41
N ALA A 20 -6.62 7.54 13.88
CA ALA A 20 -6.40 7.72 12.45
C ALA A 20 -5.43 6.72 11.84
N ARG A 21 -4.39 6.30 12.59
CA ARG A 21 -3.44 5.27 12.15
C ARG A 21 -4.12 3.91 12.00
N GLU A 22 -4.85 3.50 13.01
CA GLU A 22 -5.55 2.22 13.04
C GLU A 22 -6.67 2.20 12.00
N ALA A 23 -7.36 3.32 11.78
CA ALA A 23 -8.35 3.46 10.71
C ALA A 23 -7.71 3.30 9.32
N ALA A 24 -6.53 3.88 9.10
CA ALA A 24 -5.78 3.69 7.85
C ALA A 24 -5.35 2.23 7.67
N ILE A 25 -4.84 1.59 8.72
CA ILE A 25 -4.42 0.17 8.72
C ILE A 25 -5.63 -0.74 8.43
N SER A 26 -6.77 -0.52 9.09
CA SER A 26 -7.99 -1.28 8.84
C SER A 26 -8.42 -1.19 7.37
N ARG A 27 -8.47 0.01 6.80
CA ARG A 27 -8.83 0.20 5.39
C ARG A 27 -7.89 -0.53 4.42
N VAL A 28 -6.59 -0.48 4.68
CA VAL A 28 -5.60 -1.23 3.87
C VAL A 28 -5.86 -2.73 4.01
N THR A 29 -6.07 -3.22 5.24
CA THR A 29 -6.29 -4.63 5.51
C THR A 29 -7.57 -5.18 4.85
N HIS A 30 -8.65 -4.39 4.80
CA HIS A 30 -9.86 -4.76 4.05
C HIS A 30 -9.57 -4.99 2.56
N SER A 31 -8.70 -4.20 1.95
CA SER A 31 -8.28 -4.39 0.56
C SER A 31 -7.36 -5.60 0.42
N ASP A 32 -6.41 -5.76 1.34
CA ASP A 32 -5.42 -6.84 1.31
C ASP A 32 -6.08 -8.21 1.47
N ILE A 33 -7.08 -8.35 2.37
CA ILE A 33 -7.76 -9.65 2.55
C ILE A 33 -8.53 -10.06 1.30
N ILE A 34 -9.12 -9.11 0.57
CA ILE A 34 -9.79 -9.38 -0.71
C ILE A 34 -8.76 -9.85 -1.74
N ALA A 35 -7.63 -9.17 -1.85
CA ALA A 35 -6.56 -9.54 -2.76
C ALA A 35 -5.97 -10.92 -2.43
N ASN A 36 -5.77 -11.21 -1.14
CA ASN A 36 -5.27 -12.51 -0.66
C ASN A 36 -6.24 -13.65 -0.99
N GLN A 37 -7.55 -13.47 -0.75
CA GLN A 37 -8.57 -14.46 -1.10
C GLN A 37 -8.65 -14.69 -2.61
N ALA A 38 -8.55 -13.63 -3.41
CA ALA A 38 -8.50 -13.74 -4.87
C ALA A 38 -7.26 -14.48 -5.33
N GLY A 39 -6.07 -14.17 -4.76
CA GLY A 39 -4.82 -14.86 -5.04
C GLY A 39 -4.87 -16.36 -4.68
N LEU A 40 -5.43 -16.71 -3.51
CA LEU A 40 -5.63 -18.11 -3.10
C LEU A 40 -6.60 -18.86 -4.04
N SER A 41 -7.68 -18.19 -4.44
CA SER A 41 -8.63 -18.74 -5.40
C SER A 41 -7.96 -19.01 -6.75
N PHE A 42 -7.14 -18.06 -7.20
CA PHE A 42 -6.37 -18.17 -8.41
C PHE A 42 -5.36 -19.33 -8.32
N ALA A 43 -4.61 -19.42 -7.21
CA ALA A 43 -3.69 -20.53 -6.97
C ALA A 43 -4.40 -21.90 -7.00
N LYS A 44 -5.58 -21.99 -6.37
CA LYS A 44 -6.39 -23.21 -6.38
C LYS A 44 -6.87 -23.59 -7.79
N MET A 45 -7.26 -22.62 -8.60
CA MET A 45 -7.62 -22.83 -10.01
C MET A 45 -6.45 -23.36 -10.84
N LEU A 46 -5.22 -22.97 -10.49
CA LEU A 46 -3.98 -23.47 -11.10
C LEU A 46 -3.57 -24.87 -10.58
N GLY A 47 -4.32 -25.43 -9.62
CA GLY A 47 -4.07 -26.77 -9.07
C GLY A 47 -3.27 -26.79 -7.77
N ALA A 48 -3.06 -25.64 -7.11
CA ALA A 48 -2.38 -25.59 -5.81
C ALA A 48 -3.18 -26.32 -4.72
N GLN A 49 -2.47 -27.04 -3.87
CA GLN A 49 -2.99 -27.54 -2.60
C GLN A 49 -2.86 -26.42 -1.57
N LEU A 50 -3.98 -25.91 -1.07
CA LEU A 50 -3.98 -24.88 -0.04
C LEU A 50 -3.80 -25.51 1.35
N PRO A 51 -3.17 -24.80 2.31
CA PRO A 51 -3.13 -25.21 3.72
C PRO A 51 -4.54 -25.45 4.26
N THR A 52 -4.68 -26.44 5.12
CA THR A 52 -6.00 -26.84 5.68
C THR A 52 -6.61 -25.79 6.60
N ASP A 53 -5.78 -24.94 7.22
CA ASP A 53 -6.15 -23.87 8.13
C ASP A 53 -6.45 -22.53 7.44
N ILE A 54 -6.45 -22.49 6.10
CA ILE A 54 -6.55 -21.23 5.36
C ILE A 54 -7.87 -20.49 5.63
N ASN A 55 -8.97 -21.22 5.76
CA ASN A 55 -10.27 -20.63 6.06
C ASN A 55 -10.33 -20.06 7.48
N ASP A 56 -9.74 -20.74 8.45
CA ASP A 56 -9.69 -20.28 9.85
C ASP A 56 -8.88 -18.98 9.92
N ARG A 57 -7.73 -18.91 9.23
CA ARG A 57 -6.92 -17.68 9.13
C ARG A 57 -7.69 -16.52 8.51
N ILE A 58 -8.46 -16.75 7.45
CA ILE A 58 -9.31 -15.74 6.82
C ILE A 58 -10.40 -15.27 7.80
N GLN A 59 -11.03 -16.21 8.51
CA GLN A 59 -12.07 -15.88 9.50
C GLN A 59 -11.51 -15.05 10.66
N ASP A 60 -10.34 -15.38 11.17
CA ASP A 60 -9.70 -14.63 12.26
C ASP A 60 -9.39 -13.19 11.83
N ILE A 61 -8.90 -12.97 10.60
CA ILE A 61 -8.66 -11.64 10.07
C ILE A 61 -9.98 -10.86 9.98
N ASN A 62 -11.02 -11.46 9.38
CA ASN A 62 -12.32 -10.81 9.24
C ASN A 62 -12.95 -10.51 10.60
N LYS A 63 -12.83 -11.42 11.56
CA LYS A 63 -13.31 -11.21 12.93
C LYS A 63 -12.64 -10.02 13.59
N ALA A 64 -11.32 -9.90 13.46
CA ALA A 64 -10.57 -8.77 14.00
C ALA A 64 -10.99 -7.46 13.32
N LEU A 65 -11.17 -7.43 12.00
CA LEU A 65 -11.67 -6.25 11.28
C LEU A 65 -13.07 -5.85 11.78
N LEU A 66 -13.99 -6.79 11.91
CA LEU A 66 -15.35 -6.52 12.40
C LEU A 66 -15.35 -5.94 13.82
N PHE A 67 -14.51 -6.46 14.72
CA PHE A 67 -14.37 -5.91 16.07
C PHE A 67 -13.72 -4.54 16.10
N TYR A 68 -12.84 -4.24 15.17
CA TYR A 68 -12.29 -2.89 15.02
C TYR A 68 -13.34 -1.92 14.50
N ASP A 69 -14.09 -2.29 13.46
CA ASP A 69 -15.07 -1.44 12.78
C ASP A 69 -16.35 -1.25 13.61
N GLU A 70 -16.59 -2.12 14.59
CA GLU A 70 -17.72 -2.07 15.49
C GLU A 70 -17.80 -0.69 16.16
N HIS A 71 -18.96 -0.02 16.12
CA HIS A 71 -19.18 1.34 16.58
C HIS A 71 -18.17 2.36 16.02
N THR A 72 -17.71 2.17 14.78
CA THR A 72 -16.77 3.07 14.08
C THR A 72 -15.51 3.41 14.90
N PHE A 73 -14.91 2.39 15.55
CA PHE A 73 -13.85 2.56 16.53
C PHE A 73 -14.29 3.36 17.78
N GLY A 74 -15.58 3.55 17.96
CA GLY A 74 -16.12 4.28 19.10
C GLY A 74 -15.82 3.59 20.42
N HIS A 75 -15.49 4.38 21.43
CA HIS A 75 -15.33 3.93 22.80
C HIS A 75 -15.86 4.98 23.78
N SER A 76 -16.31 4.54 24.94
CA SER A 76 -16.91 5.42 25.95
C SER A 76 -15.93 6.47 26.44
N GLU A 77 -16.46 7.64 26.80
CA GLU A 77 -15.75 8.74 27.46
C GLU A 77 -14.53 9.30 26.68
N SER A 78 -14.38 8.99 25.39
CA SER A 78 -13.25 9.43 24.56
C SER A 78 -13.09 10.96 24.48
N VAL A 79 -14.17 11.70 24.66
CA VAL A 79 -14.18 13.17 24.65
C VAL A 79 -14.15 13.77 26.07
N ARG A 80 -14.98 13.25 26.97
CA ARG A 80 -15.14 13.82 28.32
C ARG A 80 -14.01 13.46 29.27
N ASN A 81 -13.49 12.24 29.16
CA ASN A 81 -12.43 11.71 30.00
C ASN A 81 -11.36 10.98 29.15
N ALA A 82 -10.80 11.68 28.19
CA ALA A 82 -9.86 11.12 27.21
C ALA A 82 -8.63 10.47 27.84
N TYR A 83 -8.26 10.82 29.04
CA TYR A 83 -7.09 10.31 29.78
C TYR A 83 -7.44 9.35 30.92
N GLY A 84 -8.73 9.00 31.08
CA GLY A 84 -9.19 8.03 32.07
C GLY A 84 -8.67 6.61 31.75
N LEU A 85 -8.39 5.82 32.79
CA LEU A 85 -7.89 4.46 32.63
C LEU A 85 -8.83 3.59 31.79
N GLU A 86 -10.13 3.66 32.06
CA GLU A 86 -11.14 2.90 31.31
C GLU A 86 -11.19 3.29 29.82
N THR A 87 -11.01 4.58 29.52
CA THR A 87 -10.95 5.07 28.15
C THR A 87 -9.74 4.50 27.42
N TRP A 88 -8.59 4.49 28.10
CA TRP A 88 -7.36 3.92 27.52
C TRP A 88 -7.44 2.40 27.35
N GLU A 89 -8.06 1.70 28.29
CA GLU A 89 -8.28 0.25 28.18
C GLU A 89 -9.11 -0.09 26.94
N GLN A 90 -10.28 0.54 26.80
CA GLN A 90 -11.15 0.33 25.63
C GLN A 90 -10.46 0.69 24.31
N ARG A 91 -9.77 1.82 24.30
CA ARG A 91 -9.01 2.28 23.14
C ARG A 91 -7.93 1.27 22.75
N SER A 92 -7.13 0.83 23.71
CA SER A 92 -6.05 -0.13 23.47
C SER A 92 -6.57 -1.45 22.92
N LEU A 93 -7.69 -1.94 23.48
CA LEU A 93 -8.36 -3.13 22.97
C LEU A 93 -8.83 -2.95 21.51
N LYS A 94 -9.52 -1.86 21.23
CA LYS A 94 -9.98 -1.56 19.86
C LYS A 94 -8.82 -1.44 18.87
N GLN A 95 -7.75 -0.75 19.25
CA GLN A 95 -6.55 -0.62 18.41
C GLN A 95 -5.90 -1.97 18.13
N SER A 96 -5.86 -2.88 19.13
CA SER A 96 -5.24 -4.20 18.97
C SER A 96 -5.89 -5.01 17.84
N TYR A 97 -7.19 -4.91 17.64
CA TYR A 97 -7.88 -5.62 16.57
C TYR A 97 -7.42 -5.18 15.18
N ALA A 98 -7.21 -3.88 14.94
CA ALA A 98 -6.68 -3.41 13.66
C ALA A 98 -5.26 -3.94 13.40
N TRP A 99 -4.38 -3.90 14.40
CA TRP A 99 -3.02 -4.41 14.31
C TRP A 99 -2.97 -5.93 14.12
N GLU A 100 -3.87 -6.65 14.78
CA GLU A 100 -3.99 -8.10 14.65
C GLU A 100 -4.43 -8.49 13.25
N ALA A 101 -5.48 -7.86 12.74
CA ALA A 101 -5.94 -8.06 11.38
C ALA A 101 -4.84 -7.75 10.35
N TYR A 102 -4.15 -6.63 10.48
CA TYR A 102 -3.06 -6.22 9.60
C TYR A 102 -1.92 -7.24 9.58
N ARG A 103 -1.45 -7.65 10.76
CA ARG A 103 -0.37 -8.64 10.87
C ARG A 103 -0.76 -9.99 10.25
N HIS A 104 -1.94 -10.49 10.55
CA HIS A 104 -2.41 -11.77 10.02
C HIS A 104 -2.68 -11.71 8.52
N SER A 105 -3.21 -10.60 8.02
CA SER A 105 -3.40 -10.39 6.57
C SER A 105 -2.06 -10.34 5.83
N GLY A 106 -1.04 -9.68 6.40
CA GLY A 106 0.32 -9.68 5.84
C GLY A 106 0.91 -11.08 5.73
N LEU A 107 0.83 -11.88 6.81
CA LEU A 107 1.29 -13.28 6.81
C LEU A 107 0.51 -14.16 5.82
N LEU A 108 -0.79 -13.92 5.67
CA LEU A 108 -1.59 -14.60 4.65
C LEU A 108 -1.16 -14.21 3.24
N GLY A 109 -0.83 -12.93 3.02
CA GLY A 109 -0.32 -12.43 1.75
C GLY A 109 1.01 -13.07 1.38
N GLU A 110 1.96 -13.15 2.32
CA GLU A 110 3.23 -13.84 2.10
C GLU A 110 3.03 -15.32 1.73
N ALA A 111 2.15 -16.02 2.44
CA ALA A 111 1.81 -17.41 2.13
C ALA A 111 1.16 -17.53 0.74
N THR A 112 0.24 -16.63 0.40
CA THR A 112 -0.42 -16.59 -0.92
C THR A 112 0.59 -16.39 -2.04
N MET A 113 1.48 -15.42 -1.90
CA MET A 113 2.53 -15.15 -2.89
C MET A 113 3.52 -16.31 -2.99
N GLY A 114 3.88 -16.95 -1.87
CA GLY A 114 4.71 -18.16 -1.87
C GLY A 114 4.10 -19.33 -2.65
N ILE A 115 2.78 -19.52 -2.56
CA ILE A 115 2.07 -20.52 -3.35
C ILE A 115 2.06 -20.14 -4.83
N LEU A 116 1.69 -18.90 -5.16
CA LEU A 116 1.61 -18.40 -6.53
C LEU A 116 2.95 -18.40 -7.23
N GLN A 117 4.04 -18.16 -6.53
CA GLN A 117 5.40 -18.18 -7.07
C GLN A 117 5.74 -19.52 -7.74
N SER A 118 5.18 -20.65 -7.27
CA SER A 118 5.43 -21.96 -7.84
C SER A 118 4.90 -22.12 -9.26
N PHE A 119 3.98 -21.29 -9.69
CA PHE A 119 3.39 -21.26 -11.03
C PHE A 119 4.05 -20.26 -11.98
N VAL A 120 4.98 -19.46 -11.50
CA VAL A 120 5.75 -18.52 -12.32
C VAL A 120 6.92 -19.26 -12.97
N PRO A 121 7.13 -19.13 -14.29
CA PRO A 121 8.29 -19.72 -14.94
C PRO A 121 9.60 -19.25 -14.29
N LYS A 122 10.49 -20.20 -14.04
CA LYS A 122 11.82 -19.90 -13.53
C LYS A 122 12.63 -19.13 -14.56
N SER A 123 13.48 -18.23 -14.08
CA SER A 123 14.38 -17.41 -14.89
C SER A 123 15.81 -17.57 -14.37
N ASP A 124 16.80 -17.51 -15.29
CA ASP A 124 18.23 -17.51 -14.95
C ASP A 124 18.69 -16.18 -14.33
N VAL A 125 17.86 -15.15 -14.45
CA VAL A 125 18.09 -13.84 -13.81
C VAL A 125 17.00 -13.55 -12.79
N PRO A 126 17.27 -12.78 -11.74
CA PRO A 126 16.27 -12.40 -10.75
C PRO A 126 15.05 -11.75 -11.42
N SER A 127 13.86 -12.18 -11.02
CA SER A 127 12.63 -11.68 -11.61
C SER A 127 11.57 -11.37 -10.54
N ILE A 128 10.66 -10.48 -10.89
CA ILE A 128 9.50 -10.06 -10.09
C ILE A 128 8.25 -10.44 -10.87
N ALA A 129 7.34 -11.19 -10.24
CA ALA A 129 6.01 -11.44 -10.80
C ALA A 129 5.00 -10.50 -10.13
N VAL A 130 4.23 -9.79 -10.93
CA VAL A 130 3.14 -8.93 -10.48
C VAL A 130 1.82 -9.57 -10.87
N PHE A 131 1.06 -10.05 -9.87
CA PHE A 131 -0.24 -10.66 -10.05
C PHE A 131 -1.34 -9.61 -10.02
N ASN A 132 -2.23 -9.67 -10.99
CA ASN A 132 -3.43 -8.87 -11.06
C ASN A 132 -4.65 -9.74 -10.75
N THR A 133 -5.25 -9.56 -9.60
CA THR A 133 -6.46 -10.28 -9.17
C THR A 133 -7.77 -9.60 -9.59
N LEU A 134 -7.68 -8.47 -10.29
CA LEU A 134 -8.82 -7.75 -10.84
C LEU A 134 -9.30 -8.39 -12.15
N ASN A 135 -10.57 -8.20 -12.49
CA ASN A 135 -11.16 -8.67 -13.75
C ASN A 135 -10.98 -7.69 -14.92
N TRP A 136 -10.07 -6.73 -14.79
CA TRP A 136 -9.62 -5.82 -15.85
C TRP A 136 -8.12 -5.66 -15.84
N SER A 137 -7.53 -5.22 -16.95
CA SER A 137 -6.10 -4.94 -17.06
C SER A 137 -5.69 -3.82 -16.11
N TYR A 138 -4.54 -3.98 -15.46
CA TYR A 138 -4.02 -3.02 -14.50
C TYR A 138 -2.74 -2.35 -15.00
N SER A 139 -2.71 -1.03 -14.89
CA SER A 139 -1.49 -0.24 -15.05
C SER A 139 -1.33 0.67 -13.83
N GLY A 140 -0.14 0.74 -13.25
CA GLY A 140 0.09 1.54 -12.05
C GLY A 140 1.42 1.21 -11.38
N ILE A 141 1.54 1.58 -10.12
CA ILE A 141 2.76 1.32 -9.33
C ILE A 141 2.64 -0.04 -8.63
N ALA A 142 3.64 -0.88 -8.86
CA ALA A 142 3.89 -2.07 -8.07
C ALA A 142 5.06 -1.84 -7.12
N LYS A 143 5.04 -2.51 -5.96
CA LYS A 143 6.08 -2.43 -4.94
C LYS A 143 6.63 -3.83 -4.67
N ALA A 144 7.94 -3.97 -4.73
CA ALA A 144 8.63 -5.21 -4.39
C ALA A 144 9.81 -4.94 -3.45
N TYR A 145 10.00 -5.84 -2.49
CA TYR A 145 11.20 -5.87 -1.68
C TYR A 145 12.27 -6.70 -2.38
N VAL A 146 13.45 -6.13 -2.54
CA VAL A 146 14.59 -6.81 -3.19
C VAL A 146 15.78 -6.80 -2.25
N ASP A 147 16.29 -8.00 -1.93
CA ASP A 147 17.46 -8.21 -1.12
C ASP A 147 18.72 -7.60 -1.79
N HIS A 148 19.61 -7.01 -0.97
CA HIS A 148 20.87 -6.41 -1.47
C HIS A 148 21.85 -7.45 -2.04
N GLN A 149 21.67 -8.74 -1.75
CA GLN A 149 22.40 -9.80 -2.42
C GLN A 149 21.97 -9.97 -3.89
N ILE A 150 20.71 -9.67 -4.19
CA ILE A 150 20.16 -9.70 -5.55
C ILE A 150 20.42 -8.37 -6.26
N LEU A 151 20.18 -7.26 -5.58
CA LEU A 151 20.36 -5.91 -6.11
C LEU A 151 21.21 -5.05 -5.15
N PRO A 152 22.54 -5.07 -5.31
CA PRO A 152 23.44 -4.27 -4.49
C PRO A 152 23.14 -2.77 -4.54
N LYS A 153 23.34 -2.07 -3.42
CA LYS A 153 23.01 -0.63 -3.28
C LYS A 153 23.79 0.26 -4.23
N ASP A 154 25.02 -0.12 -4.51
CA ASP A 154 26.00 0.65 -5.29
C ASP A 154 25.98 0.34 -6.78
N LYS A 155 25.33 -0.74 -7.20
CA LYS A 155 25.30 -1.16 -8.60
C LYS A 155 24.14 -0.53 -9.39
N ALA A 156 24.44 -0.15 -10.64
CA ALA A 156 23.42 0.21 -11.61
C ALA A 156 22.57 -1.02 -11.98
N PHE A 157 21.33 -0.80 -12.33
CA PHE A 157 20.43 -1.86 -12.76
C PHE A 157 19.33 -1.32 -13.67
N GLU A 158 18.65 -2.22 -14.33
CA GLU A 158 17.41 -1.98 -15.07
C GLU A 158 16.37 -3.03 -14.65
N ILE A 159 15.14 -2.62 -14.49
CA ILE A 159 13.99 -3.53 -14.49
C ILE A 159 13.45 -3.51 -15.91
N VAL A 160 13.29 -4.69 -16.51
CA VAL A 160 12.77 -4.81 -17.88
C VAL A 160 11.57 -5.75 -17.93
N ASP A 161 10.64 -5.49 -18.82
CA ASP A 161 9.53 -6.40 -19.12
C ASP A 161 10.00 -7.60 -20.01
N THR A 162 9.08 -8.49 -20.35
CA THR A 162 9.35 -9.64 -21.21
C THR A 162 9.72 -9.27 -22.65
N ALA A 163 9.38 -8.06 -23.10
CA ALA A 163 9.76 -7.54 -24.42
C ALA A 163 11.12 -6.81 -24.38
N GLY A 164 11.72 -6.65 -23.21
CA GLY A 164 13.00 -5.95 -23.01
C GLY A 164 12.87 -4.44 -22.82
N ASN A 165 11.67 -3.90 -22.69
CA ASN A 165 11.47 -2.49 -22.40
C ASN A 165 11.88 -2.17 -20.95
N VAL A 166 12.62 -1.08 -20.77
CA VAL A 166 13.04 -0.63 -19.44
C VAL A 166 11.85 0.00 -18.72
N ILE A 167 11.64 -0.45 -17.50
CA ILE A 167 10.57 0.00 -16.62
C ILE A 167 11.15 0.99 -15.61
N PRO A 168 10.59 2.22 -15.50
CA PRO A 168 11.02 3.18 -14.48
C PRO A 168 10.85 2.60 -13.08
N ALA A 169 11.88 2.73 -12.26
CA ALA A 169 11.90 2.25 -10.88
C ALA A 169 12.48 3.29 -9.94
N GLN A 170 11.90 3.42 -8.76
CA GLN A 170 12.33 4.33 -7.71
C GLN A 170 12.51 3.59 -6.39
N ALA A 171 13.61 3.86 -5.70
CA ALA A 171 13.83 3.35 -4.36
C ALA A 171 12.81 3.97 -3.38
N GLY A 172 12.24 3.14 -2.55
CA GLY A 172 11.45 3.51 -1.39
C GLY A 172 12.25 3.32 -0.11
N GLU A 173 11.61 2.75 0.91
CA GLU A 173 12.23 2.45 2.20
C GLU A 173 13.31 1.37 2.05
N SER A 174 14.46 1.59 2.69
CA SER A 174 15.56 0.61 2.77
C SER A 174 15.68 0.04 4.18
N ARG A 175 15.98 -1.25 4.25
CA ARG A 175 16.41 -1.96 5.45
C ARG A 175 17.91 -2.27 5.37
N SER A 176 18.44 -2.95 6.37
CA SER A 176 19.82 -3.41 6.38
C SER A 176 20.12 -4.39 5.24
N ASP A 177 19.17 -5.23 4.92
CA ASP A 177 19.28 -6.40 4.04
C ASP A 177 18.64 -6.21 2.65
N GLY A 178 17.77 -5.21 2.46
CA GLY A 178 17.09 -4.98 1.20
C GLY A 178 16.46 -3.61 1.07
N THR A 179 15.91 -3.34 -0.09
CA THR A 179 15.21 -2.09 -0.42
C THR A 179 13.87 -2.39 -1.06
N TYR A 180 12.83 -1.64 -0.66
CA TYR A 180 11.57 -1.62 -1.40
C TYR A 180 11.72 -0.78 -2.65
N TRP A 181 11.35 -1.35 -3.79
CA TRP A 181 11.34 -0.67 -5.09
C TRP A 181 9.92 -0.46 -5.56
N ASN A 182 9.60 0.78 -5.93
CA ASN A 182 8.38 1.12 -6.63
C ASN A 182 8.68 1.17 -8.12
N PHE A 183 7.92 0.47 -8.95
CA PHE A 183 8.12 0.46 -10.40
C PHE A 183 6.77 0.48 -11.12
N TYR A 184 6.76 1.12 -12.28
CA TYR A 184 5.53 1.27 -13.05
C TYR A 184 5.29 0.03 -13.90
N VAL A 185 4.16 -0.64 -13.66
CA VAL A 185 3.71 -1.77 -14.47
C VAL A 185 2.62 -1.31 -15.43
N LYS A 186 2.60 -1.88 -16.63
CA LYS A 186 1.65 -1.52 -17.66
C LYS A 186 0.94 -2.77 -18.17
N ASP A 187 -0.38 -2.63 -18.34
CA ASP A 187 -1.25 -3.63 -18.96
C ASP A 187 -1.10 -5.04 -18.40
N VAL A 188 -0.91 -5.16 -17.07
CA VAL A 188 -0.94 -6.47 -16.40
C VAL A 188 -2.30 -7.10 -16.64
N PRO A 189 -2.39 -8.28 -17.29
CA PRO A 189 -3.67 -8.83 -17.74
C PRO A 189 -4.61 -9.12 -16.58
N ALA A 190 -5.92 -9.01 -16.85
CA ALA A 190 -6.97 -9.38 -15.91
C ALA A 190 -6.80 -10.84 -15.46
N LEU A 191 -6.96 -11.10 -14.15
CA LEU A 191 -6.84 -12.44 -13.54
C LEU A 191 -5.56 -13.18 -14.00
N GLY A 192 -4.47 -12.43 -14.12
CA GLY A 192 -3.21 -12.93 -14.64
C GLY A 192 -2.00 -12.31 -13.93
N TYR A 193 -0.85 -12.39 -14.57
CA TYR A 193 0.37 -11.78 -14.06
C TYR A 193 1.26 -11.27 -15.19
N ALA A 194 2.20 -10.40 -14.85
CA ALA A 194 3.32 -9.99 -15.69
C ALA A 194 4.63 -10.25 -14.96
N GLN A 195 5.68 -10.62 -15.69
CA GLN A 195 7.01 -10.90 -15.15
C GLN A 195 7.99 -9.83 -15.61
N TYR A 196 8.82 -9.37 -14.68
CA TYR A 196 9.83 -8.35 -14.89
C TYR A 196 11.18 -8.90 -14.43
N TYR A 197 12.24 -8.54 -15.14
CA TYR A 197 13.60 -9.05 -14.89
C TYR A 197 14.50 -7.95 -14.35
N ILE A 198 15.29 -8.26 -13.33
CA ILE A 198 16.27 -7.35 -12.74
C ILE A 198 17.61 -7.62 -13.41
N LYS A 199 18.11 -6.67 -14.20
CA LYS A 199 19.41 -6.72 -14.86
C LYS A 199 20.37 -5.83 -14.10
N VAL A 200 21.21 -6.43 -13.25
CA VAL A 200 22.30 -5.71 -12.55
C VAL A 200 23.45 -5.49 -13.53
N LYS A 201 24.00 -4.27 -13.54
CA LYS A 201 25.10 -3.86 -14.39
C LYS A 201 26.39 -3.72 -13.55
N ASP A 202 27.50 -4.07 -14.13
CA ASP A 202 28.81 -3.84 -13.49
C ASP A 202 29.25 -2.38 -13.68
N ALA A 203 28.48 -1.48 -13.13
CA ALA A 203 28.70 -0.05 -13.12
C ALA A 203 28.13 0.54 -11.83
N PRO A 204 28.67 1.66 -11.33
CA PRO A 204 28.10 2.34 -10.19
C PRO A 204 26.69 2.83 -10.49
N ARG A 205 25.84 2.85 -9.45
CA ARG A 205 24.48 3.37 -9.58
C ARG A 205 24.52 4.87 -9.89
N PRO A 206 23.90 5.33 -10.97
CA PRO A 206 23.82 6.74 -11.27
C PRO A 206 22.95 7.46 -10.21
N GLU A 207 23.32 8.68 -9.88
CA GLU A 207 22.43 9.56 -9.13
C GLU A 207 21.24 9.94 -10.02
N ILE A 208 20.04 9.54 -9.64
CA ILE A 208 18.83 9.85 -10.40
C ILE A 208 18.32 11.20 -9.92
N GLN A 209 18.41 12.20 -10.78
CA GLN A 209 17.70 13.45 -10.57
C GLN A 209 16.21 13.20 -10.84
N GLY A 210 15.42 13.31 -9.79
CA GLY A 210 13.95 13.22 -9.91
C GLY A 210 13.39 14.40 -10.71
N ALA A 211 12.25 14.20 -11.35
CA ALA A 211 11.50 15.27 -12.02
C ALA A 211 10.86 16.28 -11.03
N THR A 212 11.05 16.07 -9.73
CA THR A 212 10.47 16.88 -8.67
C THR A 212 11.53 17.83 -8.11
N GLU A 213 11.27 19.12 -8.20
CA GLU A 213 12.07 20.16 -7.53
C GLU A 213 11.62 20.26 -6.07
N LEU A 214 12.59 20.16 -5.16
CA LEU A 214 12.38 20.24 -3.70
C LEU A 214 13.07 21.48 -3.16
N LYS A 215 12.30 22.38 -2.55
CA LYS A 215 12.80 23.51 -1.76
C LYS A 215 12.20 23.42 -0.35
N GLU A 216 12.72 24.18 0.59
CA GLU A 216 12.27 24.13 2.00
C GLU A 216 10.75 24.26 2.18
N THR A 217 10.11 25.12 1.39
CA THR A 217 8.67 25.40 1.49
C THR A 217 7.90 25.14 0.20
N HIS A 218 8.54 24.52 -0.81
CA HIS A 218 7.95 24.35 -2.10
C HIS A 218 8.35 23.01 -2.71
N VAL A 219 7.39 22.32 -3.31
CA VAL A 219 7.60 21.09 -4.10
C VAL A 219 6.92 21.28 -5.43
N GLU A 220 7.65 21.04 -6.52
CA GLU A 220 7.11 21.19 -7.86
C GLU A 220 7.55 20.02 -8.76
N ASN A 221 6.61 19.53 -9.55
CA ASN A 221 6.83 18.54 -10.60
C ASN A 221 6.04 18.93 -11.86
N PRO A 222 6.08 18.16 -12.96
CA PRO A 222 5.32 18.49 -14.18
C PRO A 222 3.82 18.67 -13.98
N TRP A 223 3.21 18.04 -12.98
CA TRP A 223 1.76 18.03 -12.76
C TRP A 223 1.30 18.95 -11.63
N TYR A 224 2.10 19.09 -10.55
CA TYR A 224 1.70 19.81 -9.34
C TYR A 224 2.76 20.81 -8.88
N ALA A 225 2.30 21.93 -8.30
CA ALA A 225 3.11 22.83 -7.50
C ALA A 225 2.45 22.96 -6.11
N ILE A 226 3.24 22.72 -5.04
CA ILE A 226 2.74 22.68 -3.66
C ILE A 226 3.59 23.60 -2.81
N ASP A 227 2.94 24.56 -2.13
CA ASP A 227 3.57 25.40 -1.14
C ASP A 227 3.17 24.97 0.28
N PHE A 228 4.14 24.87 1.17
CA PHE A 228 3.94 24.47 2.56
C PHE A 228 4.11 25.65 3.51
N ASN A 229 3.35 25.62 4.58
CA ASN A 229 3.64 26.40 5.77
C ASN A 229 4.34 25.50 6.78
N THR A 230 5.67 25.47 6.74
CA THR A 230 6.48 24.61 7.61
C THR A 230 6.33 24.94 9.09
N ARG A 231 6.01 26.19 9.41
CA ARG A 231 5.75 26.62 10.79
C ARG A 231 4.45 26.04 11.38
N LYS A 232 3.43 25.86 10.53
CA LYS A 232 2.13 25.29 10.93
C LYS A 232 1.96 23.83 10.56
N GLY A 233 2.87 23.26 9.76
CA GLY A 233 2.74 21.90 9.23
C GLY A 233 1.55 21.73 8.26
N THR A 234 1.20 22.77 7.50
CA THR A 234 0.03 22.77 6.61
C THR A 234 0.42 23.01 5.16
N ILE A 235 -0.40 22.53 4.23
CA ILE A 235 -0.30 22.90 2.81
C ILE A 235 -0.92 24.29 2.67
N ARG A 236 -0.16 25.22 2.13
CA ARG A 236 -0.58 26.60 1.89
C ARG A 236 -1.26 26.76 0.53
N LYS A 237 -0.74 26.06 -0.48
CA LYS A 237 -1.26 26.07 -1.84
C LYS A 237 -1.02 24.72 -2.48
N LEU A 238 -2.00 24.20 -3.17
CA LEU A 238 -1.88 23.05 -4.09
C LEU A 238 -2.41 23.48 -5.45
N TYR A 239 -1.55 23.50 -6.44
CA TYR A 239 -1.89 23.89 -7.80
C TYR A 239 -1.74 22.67 -8.73
N ASP A 240 -2.83 22.31 -9.38
CA ASP A 240 -2.87 21.32 -10.45
C ASP A 240 -2.61 22.02 -11.79
N LYS A 241 -1.52 21.66 -12.46
CA LYS A 241 -1.08 22.31 -13.69
C LYS A 241 -1.87 21.86 -14.91
N ASP A 242 -2.33 20.61 -14.91
CA ASP A 242 -3.12 20.06 -16.03
C ASP A 242 -4.51 20.67 -16.05
N LEU A 243 -5.11 20.85 -14.89
CA LEU A 243 -6.42 21.46 -14.72
C LEU A 243 -6.36 22.99 -14.65
N ASN A 244 -5.16 23.58 -14.55
CA ASN A 244 -4.97 25.01 -14.28
C ASN A 244 -5.79 25.48 -13.07
N LEU A 245 -5.77 24.69 -12.01
CA LEU A 245 -6.65 24.84 -10.85
C LEU A 245 -5.87 24.89 -9.54
N SER A 246 -6.15 25.88 -8.71
CA SER A 246 -5.70 25.90 -7.33
C SER A 246 -6.73 25.21 -6.43
N LEU A 247 -6.31 24.11 -5.76
CA LEU A 247 -7.17 23.25 -4.98
C LEU A 247 -7.27 23.67 -3.50
N ILE A 248 -6.31 24.44 -3.02
CA ILE A 248 -6.26 24.92 -1.63
C ILE A 248 -5.94 26.41 -1.63
N HIS A 249 -6.86 27.19 -1.10
CA HIS A 249 -6.69 28.59 -0.74
C HIS A 249 -6.86 28.74 0.76
N ILE A 250 -5.77 28.84 1.47
CA ILE A 250 -5.77 29.10 2.92
C ILE A 250 -5.05 30.42 3.17
#